data_9f33fd2aa09ad5ba7b186c164f05af88
#
_entry.id   9f33fd2aa09ad5ba7b186c164f05af88
#
_cell.length_a   1.000
_cell.length_b   1.000
_cell.length_c   1.000
_cell.angle_alpha   90.00
_cell.angle_beta   90.00
_cell.angle_gamma   90.00
#
_symmetry.space_group_name_H-M   'P 1'
#
loop_
_entity.id
_entity.type
_entity.pdbx_description
1 polymer ?
#
loop_
_entity_poly.entity_id
_entity_poly.type
_entity_poly.pdbx_seq_one_letter_code
_entity_poly.pdbx_strand_id
1 'polypeptide(L)'
;MHLAFPLAASTAALLAFAGCGDPQPLYVDGGYVRLNANPSGPSAAYFTIHGGDKPVVLRDITTDAAVRLEMHESKTQNGMASMEEIDTVDVPAGEKITFAPGGKHIMLWQINPQAVAAGKMTFTFIFSNGDRILADAVIENPDGSASAAGN
;
A
#
# COMPACT_ATOMS: atom_id res chain seq x y z
N MET A 1 19.02 -12.66 -78.37
CA MET A 1 19.91 -12.18 -77.29
C MET A 1 19.02 -11.59 -76.21
N HIS A 2 18.52 -12.41 -75.26
CA HIS A 2 17.60 -11.99 -74.20
C HIS A 2 18.29 -12.21 -72.87
N LEU A 3 18.65 -11.12 -72.19
CA LEU A 3 19.19 -11.15 -70.83
C LEU A 3 18.00 -11.19 -69.86
N ALA A 4 17.91 -12.29 -69.13
CA ALA A 4 16.99 -12.40 -68.00
C ALA A 4 17.71 -11.94 -66.68
N PHE A 5 17.17 -10.93 -66.01
CA PHE A 5 17.61 -10.53 -64.67
C PHE A 5 16.81 -11.30 -63.62
N PRO A 6 17.45 -11.90 -62.61
CA PRO A 6 16.72 -12.48 -61.52
C PRO A 6 16.34 -11.40 -60.48
N LEU A 7 15.09 -11.38 -60.11
CA LEU A 7 14.51 -10.54 -59.08
C LEU A 7 14.84 -11.15 -57.72
N ALA A 8 15.73 -10.49 -56.94
CA ALA A 8 16.07 -10.92 -55.59
C ALA A 8 14.95 -10.43 -54.63
N ALA A 9 14.20 -11.38 -54.09
CA ALA A 9 13.24 -11.12 -53.04
C ALA A 9 13.94 -11.01 -51.70
N SER A 10 14.05 -9.80 -51.16
CA SER A 10 14.54 -9.52 -49.82
C SER A 10 13.44 -9.79 -48.81
N THR A 11 13.54 -10.88 -48.07
CA THR A 11 12.68 -11.19 -46.92
C THR A 11 13.15 -10.39 -45.70
N ALA A 12 12.43 -9.34 -45.37
CA ALA A 12 12.65 -8.58 -44.13
C ALA A 12 12.12 -9.40 -42.95
N ALA A 13 13.02 -9.94 -42.14
CA ALA A 13 12.67 -10.58 -40.87
C ALA A 13 12.35 -9.49 -39.83
N LEU A 14 11.06 -9.37 -39.50
CA LEU A 14 10.62 -8.57 -38.32
C LEU A 14 11.07 -9.30 -37.05
N LEU A 15 12.12 -8.82 -36.43
CA LEU A 15 12.47 -9.16 -35.05
C LEU A 15 11.44 -8.53 -34.11
N ALA A 16 10.50 -9.34 -33.64
CA ALA A 16 9.64 -8.97 -32.51
C ALA A 16 10.50 -8.89 -31.24
N PHE A 17 10.83 -7.69 -30.81
CA PHE A 17 11.36 -7.46 -29.46
C PHE A 17 10.25 -7.79 -28.46
N ALA A 18 10.26 -9.01 -27.92
CA ALA A 18 9.55 -9.32 -26.70
C ALA A 18 10.19 -8.49 -25.59
N GLY A 19 9.59 -7.35 -25.27
CA GLY A 19 9.98 -6.54 -24.12
C GLY A 19 9.70 -7.36 -22.86
N CYS A 20 10.74 -7.98 -22.29
CA CYS A 20 10.73 -8.41 -20.91
C CYS A 20 10.69 -7.11 -20.07
N GLY A 21 9.49 -6.66 -19.68
CA GLY A 21 9.35 -5.62 -18.67
C GLY A 21 9.97 -6.15 -17.37
N ASP A 22 10.74 -5.31 -16.66
CA ASP A 22 11.25 -5.68 -15.36
C ASP A 22 10.11 -6.08 -14.41
N PRO A 23 10.30 -7.14 -13.59
CA PRO A 23 9.30 -7.56 -12.63
C PRO A 23 8.89 -6.39 -11.72
N GLN A 24 7.60 -6.16 -11.58
CA GLN A 24 7.10 -5.12 -10.68
C GLN A 24 7.14 -5.64 -9.24
N PRO A 25 7.84 -4.96 -8.33
CA PRO A 25 7.87 -5.38 -6.93
C PRO A 25 6.56 -5.08 -6.23
N LEU A 26 6.18 -5.96 -5.31
CA LEU A 26 5.17 -5.65 -4.30
C LEU A 26 5.83 -4.76 -3.24
N TYR A 27 5.26 -3.58 -2.98
CA TYR A 27 5.77 -2.68 -1.94
C TYR A 27 4.66 -1.83 -1.31
N VAL A 28 4.98 -1.21 -0.17
CA VAL A 28 4.07 -0.35 0.59
C VAL A 28 4.78 0.97 0.88
N ASP A 29 4.10 2.09 0.65
CA ASP A 29 4.63 3.43 0.90
C ASP A 29 3.55 4.43 1.34
N GLY A 30 3.93 5.71 1.44
CA GLY A 30 3.01 6.82 1.73
C GLY A 30 2.40 6.75 3.13
N GLY A 31 3.07 6.07 4.09
CA GLY A 31 2.56 5.84 5.43
C GLY A 31 2.45 7.09 6.28
N TYR A 32 1.28 7.32 6.87
CA TYR A 32 1.11 8.27 7.96
C TYR A 32 0.08 7.79 8.97
N VAL A 33 0.26 8.20 10.22
CA VAL A 33 -0.65 7.95 11.34
C VAL A 33 -1.21 9.29 11.79
N ARG A 34 -2.53 9.44 11.77
CA ARG A 34 -3.21 10.61 12.34
C ARG A 34 -3.68 10.30 13.75
N LEU A 35 -3.10 11.00 14.72
CA LEU A 35 -3.49 10.86 16.13
C LEU A 35 -4.93 11.29 16.35
N ASN A 36 -5.61 10.60 17.25
CA ASN A 36 -6.94 11.02 17.69
C ASN A 36 -6.81 12.23 18.64
N ALA A 37 -7.68 13.20 18.51
CA ALA A 37 -7.76 14.35 19.42
C ALA A 37 -8.11 13.92 20.85
N ASN A 38 -8.85 12.82 21.00
CA ASN A 38 -9.08 12.17 22.29
C ASN A 38 -8.01 11.06 22.46
N PRO A 39 -7.08 11.19 23.42
CA PRO A 39 -6.01 10.18 23.64
C PRO A 39 -6.52 8.77 23.98
N SER A 40 -7.78 8.65 24.45
CA SER A 40 -8.42 7.37 24.73
C SER A 40 -9.09 6.75 23.48
N GLY A 41 -9.25 7.52 22.40
CA GLY A 41 -9.81 7.05 21.15
C GLY A 41 -8.76 6.43 20.24
N PRO A 42 -9.19 5.62 19.26
CA PRO A 42 -8.26 5.05 18.29
C PRO A 42 -7.74 6.11 17.34
N SER A 43 -6.46 6.04 17.03
CA SER A 43 -5.82 6.77 15.93
C SER A 43 -5.98 5.99 14.62
N ALA A 44 -5.75 6.62 13.48
CA ALA A 44 -5.88 5.99 12.18
C ALA A 44 -4.56 6.03 11.40
N ALA A 45 -4.19 4.91 10.76
CA ALA A 45 -3.06 4.87 9.85
C ALA A 45 -3.50 4.60 8.43
N TYR A 46 -2.74 5.13 7.50
CA TYR A 46 -2.99 5.11 6.06
C TYR A 46 -1.72 4.79 5.31
N PHE A 47 -1.84 4.04 4.22
CA PHE A 47 -0.75 3.58 3.36
C PHE A 47 -1.23 3.35 1.95
N THR A 48 -0.29 3.23 1.02
CA THR A 48 -0.54 2.75 -0.32
C THR A 48 0.21 1.45 -0.55
N ILE A 49 -0.51 0.40 -0.97
CA ILE A 49 0.06 -0.88 -1.38
C ILE A 49 0.13 -0.89 -2.89
N HIS A 50 1.30 -1.18 -3.44
CA HIS A 50 1.53 -1.33 -4.88
C HIS A 50 1.69 -2.81 -5.18
N GLY A 51 0.74 -3.38 -5.94
CA GLY A 51 0.75 -4.79 -6.35
C GLY A 51 1.91 -5.10 -7.27
N GLY A 52 2.55 -6.25 -7.05
CA GLY A 52 3.60 -6.79 -7.90
C GLY A 52 3.04 -7.52 -9.13
N ASP A 53 3.87 -8.35 -9.76
CA ASP A 53 3.50 -9.10 -10.98
C ASP A 53 2.41 -10.14 -10.80
N LYS A 54 2.16 -10.55 -9.55
CA LYS A 54 1.19 -11.57 -9.20
C LYS A 54 0.18 -11.03 -8.19
N PRO A 55 -1.09 -11.44 -8.28
CA PRO A 55 -2.07 -11.09 -7.27
C PRO A 55 -1.70 -11.72 -5.92
N VAL A 56 -1.87 -10.96 -4.85
CA VAL A 56 -1.68 -11.41 -3.47
C VAL A 56 -2.85 -10.92 -2.61
N VAL A 57 -2.97 -11.46 -1.41
CA VAL A 57 -3.93 -11.02 -0.40
C VAL A 57 -3.15 -10.49 0.79
N LEU A 58 -3.41 -9.25 1.21
CA LEU A 58 -2.96 -8.76 2.51
C LEU A 58 -3.76 -9.50 3.59
N ARG A 59 -3.07 -10.22 4.46
CA ARG A 59 -3.68 -11.06 5.49
C ARG A 59 -3.65 -10.45 6.87
N ASP A 60 -2.63 -9.64 7.14
CA ASP A 60 -2.44 -9.03 8.46
C ASP A 60 -1.51 -7.84 8.37
N ILE A 61 -1.64 -6.94 9.34
CA ILE A 61 -0.73 -5.82 9.56
C ILE A 61 -0.40 -5.82 11.04
N THR A 62 0.90 -5.70 11.36
CA THR A 62 1.37 -5.66 12.75
C THR A 62 2.29 -4.47 13.00
N THR A 63 2.41 -4.08 14.26
CA THR A 63 3.37 -3.07 14.72
C THR A 63 3.70 -3.34 16.20
N ASP A 64 4.94 -3.04 16.59
CA ASP A 64 5.35 -3.09 18.00
C ASP A 64 5.03 -1.80 18.76
N ALA A 65 4.56 -0.78 18.04
CA ALA A 65 4.33 0.56 18.56
C ALA A 65 2.89 0.84 19.01
N ALA A 66 1.99 -0.15 18.95
CA ALA A 66 0.61 -0.02 19.45
C ALA A 66 0.16 -1.34 20.07
N VAL A 67 -0.74 -1.26 21.06
CA VAL A 67 -1.24 -2.45 21.77
C VAL A 67 -2.24 -3.23 20.93
N ARG A 68 -3.06 -2.54 20.14
CA ARG A 68 -4.07 -3.15 19.26
C ARG A 68 -4.11 -2.44 17.93
N LEU A 69 -4.31 -3.25 16.89
CA LEU A 69 -4.44 -2.81 15.51
C LEU A 69 -5.56 -3.60 14.84
N GLU A 70 -6.39 -2.92 14.05
CA GLU A 70 -7.45 -3.55 13.24
C GLU A 70 -7.56 -2.84 11.90
N MET A 71 -7.83 -3.60 10.83
CA MET A 71 -8.18 -3.03 9.53
C MET A 71 -9.68 -2.78 9.45
N HIS A 72 -10.08 -1.61 8.99
CA HIS A 72 -11.46 -1.20 8.81
C HIS A 72 -11.72 -0.62 7.43
N GLU A 73 -12.95 -0.64 7.00
CA GLU A 73 -13.42 0.05 5.81
C GLU A 73 -14.65 0.89 6.13
N SER A 74 -14.57 2.18 5.81
CA SER A 74 -15.73 3.07 5.86
C SER A 74 -16.51 2.96 4.56
N LYS A 75 -17.84 2.85 4.67
CA LYS A 75 -18.77 2.82 3.55
C LYS A 75 -19.89 3.83 3.78
N THR A 76 -20.34 4.44 2.71
CA THR A 76 -21.55 5.28 2.75
C THR A 76 -22.61 4.65 1.85
N GLN A 77 -23.72 4.24 2.44
CA GLN A 77 -24.87 3.69 1.71
C GLN A 77 -26.11 4.48 2.09
N ASN A 78 -26.86 4.95 1.08
CA ASN A 78 -28.10 5.73 1.28
C ASN A 78 -27.93 6.94 2.23
N GLY A 79 -26.79 7.63 2.17
CA GLY A 79 -26.47 8.77 3.03
C GLY A 79 -26.07 8.41 4.47
N MET A 80 -26.02 7.13 4.82
CA MET A 80 -25.53 6.65 6.13
C MET A 80 -24.11 6.14 6.02
N ALA A 81 -23.23 6.64 6.90
CA ALA A 81 -21.89 6.14 7.05
C ALA A 81 -21.86 4.91 7.97
N SER A 82 -21.19 3.86 7.56
CA SER A 82 -20.89 2.69 8.39
C SER A 82 -19.39 2.41 8.35
N MET A 83 -18.90 1.74 9.38
CA MET A 83 -17.52 1.27 9.47
C MET A 83 -17.54 -0.21 9.81
N GLU A 84 -16.84 -0.99 9.05
CA GLU A 84 -16.77 -2.45 9.21
C GLU A 84 -15.31 -2.88 9.36
N GLU A 85 -15.05 -3.82 10.27
CA GLU A 85 -13.76 -4.49 10.35
C GLU A 85 -13.60 -5.42 9.14
N ILE A 86 -12.40 -5.43 8.56
CA ILE A 86 -12.04 -6.29 7.43
C ILE A 86 -10.82 -7.13 7.78
N ASP A 87 -10.90 -8.43 7.51
CA ASP A 87 -9.83 -9.38 7.85
C ASP A 87 -8.72 -9.42 6.79
N THR A 88 -9.07 -9.16 5.54
CA THR A 88 -8.15 -9.29 4.40
C THR A 88 -8.43 -8.23 3.33
N VAL A 89 -7.41 -7.96 2.51
CA VAL A 89 -7.54 -7.06 1.36
C VAL A 89 -6.89 -7.71 0.14
N ASP A 90 -7.66 -7.86 -0.94
CA ASP A 90 -7.13 -8.32 -2.22
C ASP A 90 -6.25 -7.24 -2.86
N VAL A 91 -5.08 -7.66 -3.35
CA VAL A 91 -4.14 -6.81 -4.07
C VAL A 91 -3.89 -7.46 -5.44
N PRO A 92 -4.66 -7.08 -6.47
CA PRO A 92 -4.46 -7.59 -7.82
C PRO A 92 -3.09 -7.21 -8.38
N ALA A 93 -2.59 -7.98 -9.34
CA ALA A 93 -1.30 -7.72 -9.98
C ALA A 93 -1.27 -6.33 -10.62
N GLY A 94 -0.23 -5.55 -10.32
CA GLY A 94 -0.02 -4.21 -10.86
C GLY A 94 -1.00 -3.14 -10.36
N GLU A 95 -1.95 -3.49 -9.48
CA GLU A 95 -2.93 -2.55 -8.96
C GLU A 95 -2.40 -1.81 -7.71
N LYS A 96 -3.00 -0.65 -7.49
CA LYS A 96 -2.71 0.17 -6.32
C LYS A 96 -3.91 0.14 -5.36
N ILE A 97 -3.69 -0.28 -4.12
CA ILE A 97 -4.68 -0.27 -3.05
C ILE A 97 -4.32 0.83 -2.06
N THR A 98 -5.20 1.81 -1.92
CA THR A 98 -4.97 2.96 -1.04
C THR A 98 -5.84 2.88 0.20
N PHE A 99 -5.20 2.90 1.36
CA PHE A 99 -5.84 3.15 2.65
C PHE A 99 -5.87 4.67 2.85
N ALA A 100 -7.06 5.25 2.90
CA ALA A 100 -7.26 6.70 2.96
C ALA A 100 -8.50 7.06 3.78
N PRO A 101 -8.59 8.30 4.30
CA PRO A 101 -9.80 8.77 4.99
C PRO A 101 -11.05 8.55 4.14
N GLY A 102 -12.11 8.02 4.77
CA GLY A 102 -13.37 7.69 4.10
C GLY A 102 -13.39 6.35 3.35
N GLY A 103 -12.29 5.61 3.37
CA GLY A 103 -12.17 4.27 2.79
C GLY A 103 -11.54 3.29 3.78
N LYS A 104 -10.63 2.44 3.25
CA LYS A 104 -9.85 1.52 4.10
C LYS A 104 -8.90 2.31 4.99
N HIS A 105 -8.76 1.87 6.24
CA HIS A 105 -7.86 2.46 7.21
C HIS A 105 -7.47 1.44 8.28
N ILE A 106 -6.40 1.73 8.99
CA ILE A 106 -5.91 0.92 10.11
C ILE A 106 -6.21 1.69 11.39
N MET A 107 -6.98 1.09 12.28
CA MET A 107 -7.24 1.65 13.60
C MET A 107 -6.20 1.18 14.60
N LEU A 108 -5.69 2.11 15.43
CA LEU A 108 -4.62 1.90 16.39
C LEU A 108 -5.05 2.37 17.77
N TRP A 109 -4.94 1.49 18.76
CA TRP A 109 -5.19 1.82 20.17
C TRP A 109 -3.91 1.77 20.97
N GLN A 110 -3.75 2.71 21.88
CA GLN A 110 -2.66 2.78 22.82
C GLN A 110 -1.29 2.76 22.12
N ILE A 111 -1.06 3.77 21.30
CA ILE A 111 0.24 3.98 20.64
C ILE A 111 1.30 4.29 21.70
N ASN A 112 2.46 3.65 21.58
CA ASN A 112 3.59 3.87 22.47
C ASN A 112 4.01 5.34 22.45
N PRO A 113 4.08 6.01 23.63
CA PRO A 113 4.50 7.41 23.72
C PRO A 113 5.87 7.68 23.12
N GLN A 114 6.78 6.69 23.13
CA GLN A 114 8.11 6.84 22.51
C GLN A 114 8.01 6.94 20.99
N ALA A 115 7.10 6.20 20.34
CA ALA A 115 6.86 6.32 18.92
C ALA A 115 6.26 7.69 18.57
N VAL A 116 5.33 8.18 19.38
CA VAL A 116 4.77 9.54 19.23
C VAL A 116 5.85 10.59 19.34
N ALA A 117 6.72 10.49 20.36
CA ALA A 117 7.84 11.41 20.54
C ALA A 117 8.88 11.32 19.40
N ALA A 118 9.09 10.15 18.84
CA ALA A 118 9.96 9.94 17.66
C ALA A 118 9.32 10.44 16.35
N GLY A 119 8.02 10.72 16.33
CA GLY A 119 7.28 11.20 15.17
C GLY A 119 7.11 10.17 14.05
N LYS A 120 7.40 8.89 14.33
CA LYS A 120 7.29 7.79 13.35
C LYS A 120 7.09 6.44 14.02
N MET A 121 6.52 5.51 13.27
CA MET A 121 6.42 4.11 13.65
C MET A 121 6.47 3.20 12.41
N THR A 122 6.88 1.95 12.61
CA THR A 122 7.01 0.95 11.55
C THR A 122 5.89 -0.05 11.62
N PHE A 123 5.37 -0.44 10.47
CA PHE A 123 4.38 -1.49 10.30
C PHE A 123 4.96 -2.64 9.49
N THR A 124 4.49 -3.84 9.76
CA THR A 124 4.78 -5.03 8.96
C THR A 124 3.50 -5.51 8.29
N PHE A 125 3.49 -5.50 6.97
CA PHE A 125 2.40 -5.99 6.12
C PHE A 125 2.68 -7.45 5.75
N ILE A 126 1.74 -8.35 6.02
CA ILE A 126 1.90 -9.80 5.83
C ILE A 126 0.97 -10.26 4.71
N PHE A 127 1.56 -10.78 3.64
CA PHE A 127 0.84 -11.19 2.44
C PHE A 127 0.71 -12.72 2.31
N SER A 128 -0.25 -13.15 1.49
CA SER A 128 -0.59 -14.57 1.29
C SER A 128 0.51 -15.40 0.64
N ASN A 129 1.45 -14.76 -0.07
CA ASN A 129 2.63 -15.40 -0.67
C ASN A 129 3.79 -15.58 0.32
N GLY A 130 3.61 -15.14 1.58
CA GLY A 130 4.62 -15.20 2.64
C GLY A 130 5.49 -13.95 2.76
N ASP A 131 5.34 -12.97 1.89
CA ASP A 131 6.09 -11.71 1.96
C ASP A 131 5.70 -10.93 3.22
N ARG A 132 6.71 -10.35 3.85
CA ARG A 132 6.60 -9.43 4.99
C ARG A 132 7.27 -8.13 4.61
N ILE A 133 6.48 -7.09 4.39
CA ILE A 133 6.96 -5.79 3.94
C ILE A 133 6.88 -4.81 5.10
N LEU A 134 8.01 -4.20 5.43
CA LEU A 134 8.08 -3.13 6.41
C LEU A 134 7.81 -1.80 5.72
N ALA A 135 6.97 -0.98 6.33
CA ALA A 135 6.72 0.38 5.87
C ALA A 135 6.67 1.32 7.07
N ASP A 136 7.36 2.44 6.95
CA ASP A 136 7.34 3.49 7.96
C ASP A 136 6.18 4.44 7.73
N ALA A 137 5.62 4.94 8.83
CA ALA A 137 4.60 5.98 8.84
C ALA A 137 5.06 7.15 9.69
N VAL A 138 4.92 8.35 9.17
CA VAL A 138 5.08 9.57 9.97
C VAL A 138 3.87 9.74 10.89
N ILE A 139 4.08 10.23 12.10
CA ILE A 139 2.98 10.49 13.03
C ILE A 139 2.60 11.97 12.91
N GLU A 140 1.32 12.20 12.69
CA GLU A 140 0.71 13.52 12.57
C GLU A 140 -0.24 13.80 13.73
N ASN A 141 -0.30 15.05 14.13
CA ASN A 141 -1.30 15.55 15.08
C ASN A 141 -2.72 15.45 14.49
N PRO A 142 -3.78 15.61 15.31
CA PRO A 142 -5.15 15.56 14.82
C PRO A 142 -5.47 16.58 13.71
N ASP A 143 -4.76 17.70 13.67
CA ASP A 143 -4.89 18.75 12.66
C ASP A 143 -4.10 18.48 11.36
N GLY A 144 -3.35 17.37 11.33
CA GLY A 144 -2.51 16.98 10.18
C GLY A 144 -1.12 17.61 10.17
N SER A 145 -0.75 18.38 11.18
CA SER A 145 0.64 18.84 11.33
C SER A 145 1.53 17.67 11.78
N ALA A 146 2.81 17.70 11.38
CA ALA A 146 3.76 16.69 11.85
C ALA A 146 3.80 16.68 13.40
N SER A 147 3.69 15.51 13.99
CA SER A 147 4.03 15.34 15.40
C SER A 147 5.51 15.64 15.51
N ALA A 148 5.85 16.72 16.24
CA ALA A 148 7.21 17.18 16.31
C ALA A 148 8.13 16.06 16.82
N ALA A 149 8.99 15.55 15.95
CA ALA A 149 10.20 14.90 16.40
C ALA A 149 10.91 15.93 17.28
N GLY A 150 11.05 15.63 18.55
CA GLY A 150 11.76 16.53 19.46
C GLY A 150 13.10 16.91 18.87
N ASN A 151 13.34 18.18 18.93
CA ASN A 151 14.58 18.83 18.52
C ASN A 151 15.74 18.32 19.40
#